data_f135993aeaf324152d7e3fcd8dbe29ca
#
_entry.id   f135993aeaf324152d7e3fcd8dbe29ca
#
_cell.length_a   1.000
_cell.length_b   1.000
_cell.length_c   1.000
_cell.angle_alpha   90.00
_cell.angle_beta   90.00
_cell.angle_gamma   90.00
#
_symmetry.space_group_name_H-M   'P 1'
#
loop_
_entity.id
_entity.type
_entity.pdbx_description
1 polymer ?
#
loop_
_entity_poly.entity_id
_entity_poly.type
_entity_poly.pdbx_seq_one_letter_code
_entity_poly.pdbx_strand_id
1 'polypeptide(L)'
;VFIVLSSSLVYAMVVTPVVGSLFGQRRSTLVSGESEQTGEILFDKLSAFYSRALNKFVKNPGETMIAVLMLLWFVGYAMYGNFNKGTLYFADVDPVAAEINIRARGNFSSQEAKDIMEIVEERLLKVEHVENLYMTTGSQWFNSGGDTMARGYMEVVDTEFRDISGNEVFIKAQEATADIPGVIVELTAEEGGPSFGSPIELGIFGDNEESVAKTTEIIEEYMINEVVGLTNIRSTLPYSLIEWKVEVNKQKAAQLGVSIRDIGALV
;
A
#
# COMPACT_ATOMS: atom_id res chain seq x y z
N VAL A 1 -8.10 24.04 2.31
CA VAL A 1 -8.37 25.38 1.76
C VAL A 1 -9.84 25.78 1.98
N PHE A 2 -10.84 24.97 1.57
CA PHE A 2 -12.26 25.32 1.67
C PHE A 2 -12.74 25.58 3.12
N ILE A 3 -12.33 24.75 4.08
CA ILE A 3 -12.67 24.87 5.51
C ILE A 3 -12.13 26.20 6.08
N VAL A 4 -10.88 26.54 5.74
CA VAL A 4 -10.24 27.77 6.21
C VAL A 4 -10.94 29.01 5.65
N LEU A 5 -11.27 29.00 4.37
CA LEU A 5 -12.02 30.09 3.74
C LEU A 5 -13.43 30.27 4.33
N SER A 6 -14.14 29.15 4.56
CA SER A 6 -15.48 29.17 5.15
C SER A 6 -15.46 29.68 6.59
N SER A 7 -14.48 29.25 7.42
CA SER A 7 -14.33 29.73 8.80
C SER A 7 -13.94 31.21 8.86
N SER A 8 -13.08 31.66 7.95
CA SER A 8 -12.72 33.08 7.81
C SER A 8 -13.92 33.95 7.42
N LEU A 9 -14.77 33.45 6.50
CA LEU A 9 -15.99 34.16 6.11
C LEU A 9 -16.98 34.29 7.28
N VAL A 10 -17.18 33.19 8.04
CA VAL A 10 -18.04 33.19 9.23
C VAL A 10 -17.50 34.17 10.28
N TYR A 11 -16.19 34.14 10.53
CA TYR A 11 -15.53 35.07 11.43
C TYR A 11 -15.73 36.52 10.99
N ALA A 12 -15.51 36.84 9.74
CA ALA A 12 -15.73 38.19 9.19
C ALA A 12 -17.18 38.64 9.31
N MET A 13 -18.14 37.76 9.06
CA MET A 13 -19.59 38.13 9.15
C MET A 13 -20.09 38.30 10.59
N VAL A 14 -19.51 37.58 11.57
CA VAL A 14 -19.99 37.64 12.96
C VAL A 14 -19.15 38.60 13.79
N VAL A 15 -17.84 38.52 13.73
CA VAL A 15 -16.95 39.29 14.60
C VAL A 15 -16.77 40.73 14.14
N THR A 16 -16.65 40.97 12.83
CA THR A 16 -16.41 42.31 12.30
C THR A 16 -17.57 43.28 12.60
N PRO A 17 -18.86 42.92 12.44
CA PRO A 17 -19.98 43.84 12.82
C PRO A 17 -20.04 44.10 14.34
N VAL A 18 -19.74 43.06 15.16
CA VAL A 18 -19.73 43.21 16.64
C VAL A 18 -18.63 44.15 17.08
N VAL A 19 -17.43 43.99 16.58
CA VAL A 19 -16.30 44.88 16.84
C VAL A 19 -16.58 46.30 16.30
N GLY A 20 -17.11 46.38 15.10
CA GLY A 20 -17.53 47.65 14.49
C GLY A 20 -18.59 48.40 15.31
N SER A 21 -19.53 47.69 15.95
CA SER A 21 -20.56 48.28 16.80
C SER A 21 -20.00 48.75 18.17
N LEU A 22 -18.97 48.05 18.66
CA LEU A 22 -18.33 48.39 19.94
C LEU A 22 -17.34 49.58 19.83
N PHE A 23 -16.63 49.66 18.72
CA PHE A 23 -15.58 50.66 18.52
C PHE A 23 -15.90 51.72 17.44
N GLY A 24 -16.96 51.51 16.64
CA GLY A 24 -17.38 52.41 15.59
C GLY A 24 -18.12 53.62 16.17
N GLN A 25 -17.57 54.82 15.99
CA GLN A 25 -18.32 56.06 16.25
C GLN A 25 -19.52 56.18 15.27
N ARG A 26 -20.71 56.41 15.81
CA ARG A 26 -21.90 56.73 15.00
C ARG A 26 -21.64 57.98 14.18
N ARG A 27 -21.25 57.78 12.91
CA ARG A 27 -21.31 58.82 11.89
C ARG A 27 -22.60 58.65 11.12
N SER A 28 -23.62 59.38 11.50
CA SER A 28 -24.82 59.55 10.66
C SER A 28 -24.47 60.46 9.50
N THR A 29 -24.28 59.88 8.33
CA THR A 29 -24.27 60.64 7.10
C THR A 29 -25.20 59.97 6.10
N LEU A 30 -26.35 60.57 5.87
CA LEU A 30 -27.26 60.29 4.78
C LEU A 30 -26.50 60.46 3.46
N VAL A 31 -26.34 59.43 2.70
CA VAL A 31 -26.03 59.48 1.27
C VAL A 31 -27.17 58.81 0.54
N SER A 32 -28.04 59.65 0.00
CA SER A 32 -29.01 59.27 -1.04
C SER A 32 -28.23 59.08 -2.34
N GLY A 33 -28.32 57.93 -2.92
CA GLY A 33 -27.78 57.63 -4.25
C GLY A 33 -28.54 56.45 -4.83
N GLU A 34 -29.42 56.76 -5.76
CA GLU A 34 -30.14 55.77 -6.60
C GLU A 34 -29.14 54.94 -7.41
N SER A 35 -29.19 53.63 -7.33
CA SER A 35 -28.94 52.76 -8.47
C SER A 35 -29.19 51.28 -8.18
N GLU A 36 -29.86 50.62 -9.09
CA GLU A 36 -29.96 49.22 -9.46
C GLU A 36 -30.80 48.28 -8.59
N GLN A 37 -32.02 48.13 -8.99
CA GLN A 37 -33.14 47.41 -8.36
C GLN A 37 -33.04 45.88 -8.28
N THR A 38 -32.06 45.21 -8.83
CA THR A 38 -32.06 43.73 -8.85
C THR A 38 -31.17 43.11 -7.75
N GLY A 39 -30.15 43.83 -7.29
CA GLY A 39 -29.29 43.40 -6.16
C GLY A 39 -29.94 43.64 -4.80
N GLU A 40 -30.78 44.68 -4.68
CA GLU A 40 -31.41 45.09 -3.42
C GLU A 40 -32.35 44.05 -2.82
N ILE A 41 -33.17 43.36 -3.67
CA ILE A 41 -34.16 42.39 -3.16
C ILE A 41 -33.52 41.18 -2.50
N LEU A 42 -32.37 40.72 -2.98
CA LEU A 42 -31.59 39.62 -2.34
C LEU A 42 -30.89 40.10 -1.08
N PHE A 43 -30.33 41.30 -1.10
CA PHE A 43 -29.70 41.92 0.05
C PHE A 43 -30.70 42.23 1.16
N ASP A 44 -31.90 42.77 0.82
CA ASP A 44 -32.94 43.03 1.78
C ASP A 44 -33.50 41.77 2.44
N LYS A 45 -33.69 40.70 1.69
CA LYS A 45 -34.09 39.41 2.26
C LYS A 45 -33.01 38.82 3.17
N LEU A 46 -31.75 38.95 2.76
CA LEU A 46 -30.61 38.46 3.56
C LEU A 46 -30.42 39.29 4.81
N SER A 47 -30.50 40.63 4.71
CA SER A 47 -30.38 41.54 5.86
C SER A 47 -31.56 41.40 6.84
N ALA A 48 -32.79 41.21 6.34
CA ALA A 48 -33.94 40.92 7.17
C ALA A 48 -33.89 39.54 7.85
N PHE A 49 -33.28 38.53 7.22
CA PHE A 49 -33.00 37.22 7.83
C PHE A 49 -31.95 37.40 8.91
N TYR A 50 -30.85 38.06 8.59
CA TYR A 50 -29.74 38.31 9.52
C TYR A 50 -30.18 39.10 10.76
N SER A 51 -30.92 40.19 10.57
CA SER A 51 -31.43 41.03 11.68
C SER A 51 -32.42 40.26 12.57
N ARG A 52 -33.26 39.39 11.99
CA ARG A 52 -34.16 38.52 12.76
C ARG A 52 -33.37 37.45 13.57
N ALA A 53 -32.36 36.84 12.97
CA ALA A 53 -31.48 35.91 13.64
C ALA A 53 -30.73 36.59 14.79
N LEU A 54 -30.16 37.76 14.55
CA LEU A 54 -29.42 38.54 15.52
C LEU A 54 -30.29 38.98 16.71
N ASN A 55 -31.53 39.47 16.44
CA ASN A 55 -32.49 39.82 17.47
C ASN A 55 -32.88 38.61 18.35
N LYS A 56 -33.04 37.44 17.73
CA LYS A 56 -33.35 36.21 18.46
C LYS A 56 -32.13 35.77 19.32
N PHE A 57 -30.92 35.93 18.80
CA PHE A 57 -29.68 35.65 19.49
C PHE A 57 -29.49 36.54 20.75
N VAL A 58 -29.79 37.84 20.61
CA VAL A 58 -29.70 38.79 21.71
C VAL A 58 -30.78 38.56 22.77
N LYS A 59 -32.01 38.16 22.38
CA LYS A 59 -33.11 37.91 23.32
C LYS A 59 -32.95 36.60 24.09
N ASN A 60 -32.51 35.55 23.44
CA ASN A 60 -32.35 34.21 24.06
C ASN A 60 -31.00 33.60 23.71
N PRO A 61 -29.89 34.13 24.28
CA PRO A 61 -28.55 33.73 23.85
C PRO A 61 -28.25 32.25 24.09
N GLY A 62 -28.79 31.66 25.17
CA GLY A 62 -28.57 30.24 25.50
C GLY A 62 -29.21 29.26 24.50
N GLU A 63 -30.49 29.48 24.19
CA GLU A 63 -31.22 28.63 23.23
C GLU A 63 -30.64 28.75 21.81
N THR A 64 -30.29 29.94 21.42
CA THR A 64 -29.73 30.19 20.06
C THR A 64 -28.33 29.59 19.92
N MET A 65 -27.51 29.65 20.97
CA MET A 65 -26.19 29.02 21.00
C MET A 65 -26.30 27.49 20.88
N ILE A 66 -27.23 26.88 21.62
CA ILE A 66 -27.49 25.43 21.51
C ILE A 66 -27.96 25.06 20.11
N ALA A 67 -28.87 25.85 19.50
CA ALA A 67 -29.36 25.59 18.15
C ALA A 67 -28.25 25.71 17.10
N VAL A 68 -27.36 26.69 17.23
CA VAL A 68 -26.19 26.85 16.34
C VAL A 68 -25.21 25.67 16.51
N LEU A 69 -24.93 25.28 17.74
CA LEU A 69 -24.05 24.12 18.01
C LEU A 69 -24.65 22.81 17.45
N MET A 70 -25.95 22.59 17.60
CA MET A 70 -26.62 21.44 17.00
C MET A 70 -26.59 21.48 15.47
N LEU A 71 -26.80 22.63 14.87
CA LEU A 71 -26.69 22.80 13.43
C LEU A 71 -25.28 22.51 12.91
N LEU A 72 -24.26 23.05 13.57
CA LEU A 72 -22.85 22.80 13.23
C LEU A 72 -22.50 21.31 13.39
N TRP A 73 -22.99 20.68 14.46
CA TRP A 73 -22.79 19.25 14.66
C TRP A 73 -23.47 18.41 13.57
N PHE A 74 -24.71 18.75 13.22
CA PHE A 74 -25.45 18.05 12.16
C PHE A 74 -24.80 18.24 10.77
N VAL A 75 -24.35 19.44 10.45
CA VAL A 75 -23.64 19.72 9.19
C VAL A 75 -22.31 18.96 9.17
N GLY A 76 -21.56 18.97 10.27
CA GLY A 76 -20.31 18.24 10.40
C GLY A 76 -20.51 16.73 10.24
N TYR A 77 -21.56 16.17 10.87
CA TYR A 77 -21.91 14.76 10.74
C TYR A 77 -22.33 14.40 9.30
N ALA A 78 -23.14 15.19 8.67
CA ALA A 78 -23.57 14.99 7.29
C ALA A 78 -22.41 15.10 6.30
N MET A 79 -21.50 16.05 6.50
CA MET A 79 -20.27 16.18 5.71
C MET A 79 -19.37 14.98 5.91
N TYR A 80 -19.14 14.56 7.17
CA TYR A 80 -18.33 13.38 7.46
C TYR A 80 -18.87 12.13 6.77
N GLY A 81 -20.19 11.87 6.87
CA GLY A 81 -20.81 10.70 6.26
C GLY A 81 -20.71 10.66 4.72
N ASN A 82 -20.78 11.82 4.06
CA ASN A 82 -20.76 11.91 2.60
C ASN A 82 -19.34 12.03 2.01
N PHE A 83 -18.41 12.62 2.74
CA PHE A 83 -17.05 12.90 2.25
C PHE A 83 -15.98 11.96 2.82
N ASN A 84 -16.31 11.18 3.85
CA ASN A 84 -15.38 10.22 4.40
C ASN A 84 -15.27 9.00 3.47
N LYS A 85 -14.14 8.90 2.77
CA LYS A 85 -13.81 7.77 1.90
C LYS A 85 -13.01 6.67 2.63
N GLY A 86 -12.99 6.69 3.95
CA GLY A 86 -12.18 5.81 4.77
C GLY A 86 -10.99 6.53 5.40
N THR A 87 -10.30 5.81 6.26
CA THR A 87 -9.08 6.31 6.91
C THR A 87 -7.90 5.50 6.39
N LEU A 88 -7.01 6.15 5.67
CA LEU A 88 -5.71 5.58 5.31
C LEU A 88 -4.75 5.88 6.47
N TYR A 89 -4.27 4.85 7.15
CA TYR A 89 -3.29 4.98 8.22
C TYR A 89 -1.89 5.30 7.70
N PHE A 90 -1.58 4.79 6.51
CA PHE A 90 -0.33 5.05 5.80
C PHE A 90 -0.66 5.74 4.48
N ALA A 91 0.10 6.76 4.14
CA ALA A 91 -0.03 7.41 2.85
C ALA A 91 0.38 6.41 1.76
N ASP A 92 -0.40 6.35 0.70
CA ASP A 92 -0.01 5.66 -0.52
C ASP A 92 1.08 6.52 -1.18
N VAL A 93 2.33 6.13 -0.92
CA VAL A 93 3.52 6.79 -1.47
C VAL A 93 4.02 5.95 -2.62
N ASP A 94 4.40 6.59 -3.70
CA ASP A 94 5.01 5.91 -4.83
C ASP A 94 6.30 5.20 -4.39
N PRO A 95 6.38 3.86 -4.52
CA PRO A 95 7.48 3.11 -3.96
C PRO A 95 8.80 3.40 -4.68
N VAL A 96 9.87 3.53 -3.91
CA VAL A 96 11.24 3.73 -4.39
C VAL A 96 12.11 2.49 -4.21
N ALA A 97 11.60 1.47 -3.52
CA ALA A 97 12.31 0.21 -3.29
C ALA A 97 11.37 -0.99 -3.44
N ALA A 98 11.93 -2.13 -3.83
CA ALA A 98 11.25 -3.41 -3.89
C ALA A 98 12.11 -4.54 -3.33
N GLU A 99 11.50 -5.47 -2.62
CA GLU A 99 12.11 -6.74 -2.27
C GLU A 99 12.13 -7.65 -3.51
N ILE A 100 13.27 -8.29 -3.75
CA ILE A 100 13.46 -9.26 -4.82
C ILE A 100 13.47 -10.65 -4.19
N ASN A 101 12.63 -11.54 -4.69
CA ASN A 101 12.66 -12.97 -4.37
C ASN A 101 12.88 -13.77 -5.65
N ILE A 102 14.01 -14.49 -5.73
CA ILE A 102 14.31 -15.38 -6.84
C ILE A 102 13.96 -16.79 -6.43
N ARG A 103 12.98 -17.36 -7.12
CA ARG A 103 12.53 -18.74 -6.92
C ARG A 103 12.98 -19.59 -8.09
N ALA A 104 13.47 -20.78 -7.80
CA ALA A 104 13.88 -21.72 -8.82
C ALA A 104 13.51 -23.15 -8.43
N ARG A 105 13.06 -23.91 -9.42
CA ARG A 105 12.71 -25.33 -9.24
C ARG A 105 13.96 -26.17 -9.38
N GLY A 106 14.41 -26.81 -8.30
CA GLY A 106 15.53 -27.73 -8.31
C GLY A 106 16.46 -27.56 -7.13
N ASN A 107 17.41 -28.48 -7.01
CA ASN A 107 18.50 -28.40 -6.05
C ASN A 107 19.70 -27.76 -6.74
N PHE A 108 19.96 -26.53 -6.42
CA PHE A 108 21.10 -25.78 -6.93
C PHE A 108 22.23 -25.79 -5.92
N SER A 109 23.44 -25.99 -6.39
CA SER A 109 24.65 -25.70 -5.62
C SER A 109 24.75 -24.17 -5.41
N SER A 110 25.51 -23.76 -4.41
CA SER A 110 25.73 -22.32 -4.17
C SER A 110 26.34 -21.60 -5.37
N GLN A 111 27.12 -22.31 -6.20
CA GLN A 111 27.72 -21.74 -7.41
C GLN A 111 26.68 -21.57 -8.52
N GLU A 112 25.84 -22.56 -8.77
CA GLU A 112 24.75 -22.48 -9.75
C GLU A 112 23.74 -21.38 -9.37
N ALA A 113 23.40 -21.29 -8.08
CA ALA A 113 22.53 -20.23 -7.57
C ALA A 113 23.15 -18.84 -7.79
N LYS A 114 24.46 -18.70 -7.59
CA LYS A 114 25.18 -17.47 -7.87
C LYS A 114 25.17 -17.12 -9.36
N ASP A 115 25.43 -18.10 -10.24
CA ASP A 115 25.47 -17.88 -11.68
C ASP A 115 24.09 -17.42 -12.21
N ILE A 116 23.00 -18.01 -11.70
CA ILE A 116 21.62 -17.58 -12.02
C ILE A 116 21.36 -16.17 -11.49
N MET A 117 21.77 -15.89 -10.26
CA MET A 117 21.61 -14.57 -9.64
C MET A 117 22.33 -13.48 -10.46
N GLU A 118 23.55 -13.76 -10.95
CA GLU A 118 24.30 -12.83 -11.82
C GLU A 118 23.57 -12.55 -13.14
N ILE A 119 22.91 -13.55 -13.72
CA ILE A 119 22.06 -13.35 -14.93
C ILE A 119 20.87 -12.43 -14.63
N VAL A 120 20.20 -12.65 -13.50
CA VAL A 120 19.08 -11.81 -13.06
C VAL A 120 19.57 -10.39 -12.81
N GLU A 121 20.69 -10.21 -12.10
CA GLU A 121 21.29 -8.91 -11.82
C GLU A 121 21.59 -8.14 -13.10
N GLU A 122 22.23 -8.76 -14.08
CA GLU A 122 22.56 -8.14 -15.36
C GLU A 122 21.30 -7.67 -16.11
N ARG A 123 20.20 -8.40 -16.01
CA ARG A 123 18.93 -8.05 -16.63
C ARG A 123 18.24 -6.89 -15.90
N LEU A 124 18.20 -6.92 -14.58
CA LEU A 124 17.58 -5.88 -13.75
C LEU A 124 18.32 -4.54 -13.86
N LEU A 125 19.65 -4.56 -13.89
CA LEU A 125 20.46 -3.35 -14.06
C LEU A 125 20.31 -2.67 -15.44
N LYS A 126 19.76 -3.37 -16.43
CA LYS A 126 19.46 -2.79 -17.74
C LYS A 126 18.10 -2.11 -17.80
N VAL A 127 17.27 -2.28 -16.79
CA VAL A 127 15.95 -1.64 -16.72
C VAL A 127 16.15 -0.16 -16.38
N GLU A 128 15.49 0.70 -17.14
CA GLU A 128 15.55 2.15 -16.93
C GLU A 128 15.03 2.52 -15.53
N HIS A 129 15.66 3.50 -14.89
CA HIS A 129 15.38 3.98 -13.53
C HIS A 129 15.75 3.04 -12.38
N VAL A 130 16.38 1.89 -12.61
CA VAL A 130 17.02 1.12 -11.54
C VAL A 130 18.32 1.80 -11.14
N GLU A 131 18.47 2.13 -9.85
CA GLU A 131 19.63 2.83 -9.33
C GLU A 131 20.59 1.91 -8.60
N ASN A 132 20.06 1.16 -7.64
CA ASN A 132 20.85 0.24 -6.82
C ASN A 132 20.20 -1.16 -6.79
N LEU A 133 21.06 -2.16 -6.75
CA LEU A 133 20.65 -3.56 -6.63
C LEU A 133 21.56 -4.27 -5.64
N TYR A 134 20.95 -4.98 -4.70
CA TYR A 134 21.65 -5.83 -3.75
C TYR A 134 20.97 -7.20 -3.71
N MET A 135 21.74 -8.26 -3.96
CA MET A 135 21.23 -9.62 -3.89
C MET A 135 22.15 -10.53 -3.11
N THR A 136 21.58 -11.57 -2.49
CA THR A 136 22.30 -12.58 -1.72
C THR A 136 21.71 -13.96 -1.96
N THR A 137 22.57 -14.98 -1.98
CA THR A 137 22.20 -16.38 -2.11
C THR A 137 22.82 -17.21 -1.00
N GLY A 138 22.27 -18.39 -0.72
CA GLY A 138 22.87 -19.37 0.20
C GLY A 138 22.73 -19.01 1.70
N SER A 139 21.95 -18.03 2.07
CA SER A 139 21.76 -17.67 3.47
C SER A 139 20.74 -18.58 4.15
N GLN A 140 21.15 -19.38 5.12
CA GLN A 140 20.27 -20.19 5.97
C GLN A 140 19.34 -19.36 6.88
N TRP A 141 19.51 -18.06 6.92
CA TRP A 141 18.72 -17.15 7.76
C TRP A 141 17.30 -16.93 7.26
N PHE A 142 17.02 -17.30 6.01
CA PHE A 142 15.73 -17.07 5.38
C PHE A 142 15.05 -18.41 5.08
N ASN A 143 14.60 -19.07 6.13
CA ASN A 143 13.78 -20.29 6.02
C ASN A 143 12.35 -19.95 5.57
N SER A 144 12.22 -19.36 4.40
CA SER A 144 10.93 -18.97 3.83
C SER A 144 10.66 -19.81 2.60
N GLY A 145 9.96 -20.92 2.79
CA GLY A 145 9.49 -21.78 1.70
C GLY A 145 10.63 -22.32 0.82
N GLY A 146 10.87 -23.61 0.79
CA GLY A 146 12.04 -24.29 0.24
C GLY A 146 12.38 -24.09 -1.25
N ASP A 147 11.84 -23.10 -1.92
CA ASP A 147 12.04 -22.77 -3.33
C ASP A 147 12.75 -21.41 -3.56
N THR A 148 12.94 -20.62 -2.53
CA THR A 148 13.66 -19.33 -2.64
C THR A 148 15.16 -19.58 -2.69
N MET A 149 15.76 -19.28 -3.83
CA MET A 149 17.18 -19.48 -4.11
C MET A 149 18.02 -18.27 -3.74
N ALA A 150 17.50 -17.07 -4.00
CA ALA A 150 18.18 -15.82 -3.68
C ALA A 150 17.15 -14.74 -3.31
N ARG A 151 17.62 -13.74 -2.57
CA ARG A 151 16.85 -12.56 -2.18
C ARG A 151 17.65 -11.30 -2.34
N GLY A 152 16.97 -10.20 -2.45
CA GLY A 152 17.63 -8.91 -2.53
C GLY A 152 16.67 -7.74 -2.43
N TYR A 153 17.22 -6.57 -2.66
CA TYR A 153 16.51 -5.31 -2.75
C TYR A 153 16.94 -4.57 -4.00
N MET A 154 15.98 -3.94 -4.62
CA MET A 154 16.18 -3.05 -5.74
C MET A 154 15.67 -1.67 -5.37
N GLU A 155 16.49 -0.66 -5.59
CA GLU A 155 16.12 0.74 -5.44
C GLU A 155 16.00 1.37 -6.82
N VAL A 156 15.00 2.20 -6.98
CA VAL A 156 14.78 2.97 -8.20
C VAL A 156 15.00 4.45 -7.91
N VAL A 157 15.35 5.19 -8.94
CA VAL A 157 15.55 6.63 -8.87
C VAL A 157 14.35 7.32 -8.22
N ASP A 158 14.59 8.32 -7.40
CA ASP A 158 13.53 9.05 -6.71
C ASP A 158 12.45 9.57 -7.66
N THR A 159 11.21 9.64 -7.17
CA THR A 159 10.03 10.06 -7.94
C THR A 159 10.21 11.41 -8.66
N GLU A 160 11.04 12.30 -8.11
CA GLU A 160 11.32 13.60 -8.73
C GLU A 160 12.11 13.52 -10.04
N PHE A 161 12.84 12.41 -10.26
CA PHE A 161 13.75 12.22 -11.40
C PHE A 161 13.26 11.17 -12.40
N ARG A 162 12.03 10.68 -12.26
CA ARG A 162 11.41 9.71 -13.17
C ARG A 162 10.02 10.17 -13.60
N ASP A 163 9.64 9.77 -14.80
CA ASP A 163 8.35 10.10 -15.43
C ASP A 163 7.30 9.00 -15.26
N ILE A 164 7.69 7.84 -14.72
CA ILE A 164 6.83 6.68 -14.46
C ILE A 164 6.81 6.32 -12.97
N SER A 165 5.77 5.62 -12.52
CA SER A 165 5.67 5.18 -11.12
C SER A 165 6.68 4.08 -10.80
N GLY A 166 7.07 3.95 -9.51
CA GLY A 166 7.92 2.85 -9.07
C GLY A 166 7.33 1.48 -9.38
N ASN A 167 6.03 1.34 -9.22
CA ASN A 167 5.33 0.11 -9.58
C ASN A 167 5.48 -0.25 -11.06
N GLU A 168 5.45 0.73 -11.96
CA GLU A 168 5.68 0.49 -13.39
C GLU A 168 7.12 0.06 -13.68
N VAL A 169 8.11 0.61 -12.96
CA VAL A 169 9.50 0.15 -13.06
C VAL A 169 9.61 -1.30 -12.61
N PHE A 170 8.96 -1.67 -11.50
CA PHE A 170 8.99 -3.06 -11.00
C PHE A 170 8.32 -4.04 -11.95
N ILE A 171 7.23 -3.66 -12.60
CA ILE A 171 6.58 -4.48 -13.64
C ILE A 171 7.55 -4.68 -14.83
N LYS A 172 8.18 -3.62 -15.32
CA LYS A 172 9.18 -3.73 -16.40
C LYS A 172 10.38 -4.60 -16.00
N ALA A 173 10.82 -4.50 -14.76
CA ALA A 173 11.90 -5.32 -14.21
C ALA A 173 11.49 -6.81 -14.14
N GLN A 174 10.27 -7.10 -13.73
CA GLN A 174 9.73 -8.46 -13.71
C GLN A 174 9.59 -9.03 -15.14
N GLU A 175 9.09 -8.25 -16.08
CA GLU A 175 9.02 -8.62 -17.50
C GLU A 175 10.40 -8.89 -18.11
N ALA A 176 11.41 -8.09 -17.77
CA ALA A 176 12.79 -8.25 -18.24
C ALA A 176 13.44 -9.57 -17.79
N THR A 177 12.91 -10.21 -16.76
CA THR A 177 13.41 -11.46 -16.19
C THR A 177 12.50 -12.67 -16.45
N ALA A 178 11.32 -12.44 -17.03
CA ALA A 178 10.28 -13.48 -17.21
C ALA A 178 10.69 -14.62 -18.16
N ASP A 179 11.64 -14.39 -19.07
CA ASP A 179 12.13 -15.38 -20.03
C ASP A 179 13.29 -16.25 -19.51
N ILE A 180 13.72 -16.08 -18.25
CA ILE A 180 14.79 -16.89 -17.66
C ILE A 180 14.25 -18.29 -17.35
N PRO A 181 14.75 -19.36 -18.00
CA PRO A 181 14.17 -20.70 -17.86
C PRO A 181 14.33 -21.25 -16.44
N GLY A 182 13.24 -21.76 -15.86
CA GLY A 182 13.26 -22.42 -14.56
C GLY A 182 13.39 -21.48 -13.36
N VAL A 183 13.35 -20.19 -13.60
CA VAL A 183 13.47 -19.13 -12.57
C VAL A 183 12.23 -18.27 -12.58
N ILE A 184 11.76 -17.89 -11.42
CA ILE A 184 10.69 -16.92 -11.20
C ILE A 184 11.26 -15.79 -10.35
N VAL A 185 11.25 -14.57 -10.88
CA VAL A 185 11.69 -13.38 -10.17
C VAL A 185 10.44 -12.63 -9.72
N GLU A 186 10.26 -12.54 -8.41
CA GLU A 186 9.17 -11.79 -7.78
C GLU A 186 9.71 -10.47 -7.24
N LEU A 187 9.07 -9.37 -7.62
CA LEU A 187 9.34 -8.05 -7.11
C LEU A 187 8.15 -7.59 -6.28
N THR A 188 8.37 -7.29 -5.02
CA THR A 188 7.34 -6.79 -4.11
C THR A 188 7.71 -5.39 -3.68
N ALA A 189 6.90 -4.42 -4.07
CA ALA A 189 7.10 -3.02 -3.69
C ALA A 189 7.13 -2.88 -2.16
N GLU A 190 8.03 -2.07 -1.64
CA GLU A 190 8.05 -1.73 -0.22
C GLU A 190 6.96 -0.68 0.04
N GLU A 191 5.92 -1.08 0.76
CA GLU A 191 4.84 -0.18 1.14
C GLU A 191 5.23 0.64 2.37
N GLY A 192 4.74 1.88 2.47
CA GLY A 192 5.02 2.83 3.55
C GLY A 192 4.39 2.46 4.90
N GLY A 193 4.42 1.18 5.29
CA GLY A 193 3.85 0.68 6.53
C GLY A 193 4.44 -0.67 6.96
N PRO A 194 3.98 -1.24 8.08
CA PRO A 194 4.37 -2.60 8.44
C PRO A 194 3.91 -3.57 7.35
N SER A 195 4.82 -4.40 6.85
CA SER A 195 4.47 -5.46 5.90
C SER A 195 3.55 -6.48 6.59
N PHE A 196 2.34 -6.62 6.10
CA PHE A 196 1.35 -7.59 6.60
C PHE A 196 1.34 -8.91 5.81
N GLY A 197 2.36 -9.18 4.99
CA GLY A 197 2.40 -10.34 4.11
C GLY A 197 1.59 -10.15 2.83
N SER A 198 1.12 -11.23 2.25
CA SER A 198 0.28 -11.18 1.04
C SER A 198 -1.10 -10.61 1.38
N PRO A 199 -1.62 -9.61 0.64
CA PRO A 199 -2.91 -9.00 0.91
C PRO A 199 -4.09 -9.97 0.73
N ILE A 200 -3.89 -11.05 -0.02
CA ILE A 200 -4.87 -12.11 -0.24
C ILE A 200 -4.22 -13.44 0.10
N GLU A 201 -4.79 -14.14 1.08
CA GLU A 201 -4.37 -15.48 1.45
C GLU A 201 -5.57 -16.44 1.35
N LEU A 202 -5.41 -17.52 0.57
CA LEU A 202 -6.42 -18.55 0.42
C LEU A 202 -5.94 -19.83 1.10
N GLY A 203 -6.59 -20.20 2.20
CA GLY A 203 -6.31 -21.45 2.90
C GLY A 203 -7.11 -22.63 2.33
N ILE A 204 -6.43 -23.69 1.91
CA ILE A 204 -7.04 -24.93 1.44
C ILE A 204 -6.78 -26.01 2.48
N PHE A 205 -7.86 -26.61 2.99
CA PHE A 205 -7.81 -27.60 4.06
C PHE A 205 -8.47 -28.89 3.60
N GLY A 206 -7.94 -30.03 4.00
CA GLY A 206 -8.49 -31.34 3.70
C GLY A 206 -7.84 -32.45 4.51
N ASP A 207 -8.48 -33.60 4.55
CA ASP A 207 -8.01 -34.76 5.32
C ASP A 207 -6.95 -35.60 4.56
N ASN A 208 -6.77 -35.33 3.26
CA ASN A 208 -5.84 -36.06 2.39
C ASN A 208 -4.91 -35.07 1.70
N GLU A 209 -3.63 -35.20 1.96
CA GLU A 209 -2.56 -34.36 1.43
C GLU A 209 -2.55 -34.32 -0.12
N GLU A 210 -2.71 -35.48 -0.78
CA GLU A 210 -2.74 -35.57 -2.23
C GLU A 210 -3.93 -34.79 -2.83
N SER A 211 -5.08 -34.85 -2.20
CA SER A 211 -6.27 -34.12 -2.63
C SER A 211 -6.09 -32.61 -2.44
N VAL A 212 -5.49 -32.20 -1.31
CA VAL A 212 -5.16 -30.78 -1.05
C VAL A 212 -4.16 -30.27 -2.09
N ALA A 213 -3.09 -31.03 -2.36
CA ALA A 213 -2.10 -30.64 -3.35
C ALA A 213 -2.71 -30.45 -4.73
N LYS A 214 -3.48 -31.45 -5.20
CA LYS A 214 -4.16 -31.36 -6.52
C LYS A 214 -5.16 -30.22 -6.59
N THR A 215 -5.91 -29.97 -5.53
CA THR A 215 -6.86 -28.86 -5.49
C THR A 215 -6.13 -27.50 -5.53
N THR A 216 -5.01 -27.40 -4.83
CA THR A 216 -4.18 -26.19 -4.82
C THR A 216 -3.61 -25.90 -6.20
N GLU A 217 -3.08 -26.91 -6.91
CA GLU A 217 -2.59 -26.74 -8.28
C GLU A 217 -3.70 -26.23 -9.24
N ILE A 218 -4.90 -26.79 -9.13
CA ILE A 218 -6.04 -26.36 -9.97
C ILE A 218 -6.42 -24.89 -9.67
N ILE A 219 -6.44 -24.51 -8.39
CA ILE A 219 -6.79 -23.14 -7.98
C ILE A 219 -5.68 -22.18 -8.41
N GLU A 220 -4.41 -22.54 -8.23
CA GLU A 220 -3.27 -21.73 -8.67
C GLU A 220 -3.32 -21.47 -10.18
N GLU A 221 -3.56 -22.54 -10.98
CA GLU A 221 -3.72 -22.44 -12.42
C GLU A 221 -4.90 -21.54 -12.83
N TYR A 222 -6.03 -21.67 -12.13
CA TYR A 222 -7.18 -20.81 -12.35
C TYR A 222 -6.88 -19.34 -12.01
N MET A 223 -6.21 -19.08 -10.91
CA MET A 223 -5.84 -17.72 -10.50
C MET A 223 -4.89 -17.07 -11.51
N ILE A 224 -3.93 -17.83 -12.04
CA ILE A 224 -2.97 -17.34 -13.03
C ILE A 224 -3.65 -17.01 -14.36
N ASN A 225 -4.57 -17.87 -14.82
CA ASN A 225 -5.12 -17.77 -16.17
C ASN A 225 -6.40 -16.94 -16.27
N GLU A 226 -7.24 -16.96 -15.23
CA GLU A 226 -8.60 -16.42 -15.30
C GLU A 226 -8.80 -15.16 -14.43
N VAL A 227 -7.95 -14.90 -13.42
CA VAL A 227 -8.13 -13.78 -12.52
C VAL A 227 -7.19 -12.63 -12.89
N VAL A 228 -7.76 -11.57 -13.46
CA VAL A 228 -7.00 -10.38 -13.85
C VAL A 228 -6.65 -9.52 -12.63
N GLY A 229 -5.42 -9.03 -12.58
CA GLY A 229 -4.98 -8.07 -11.56
C GLY A 229 -4.30 -8.71 -10.34
N LEU A 230 -4.09 -10.04 -10.36
CA LEU A 230 -3.25 -10.71 -9.38
C LEU A 230 -1.81 -10.76 -9.88
N THR A 231 -0.87 -10.46 -8.99
CA THR A 231 0.57 -10.56 -9.21
C THR A 231 1.19 -11.42 -8.12
N ASN A 232 2.35 -12.03 -8.40
CA ASN A 232 3.11 -12.83 -7.42
C ASN A 232 2.28 -13.96 -6.77
N ILE A 233 1.47 -14.65 -7.59
CA ILE A 233 0.67 -15.79 -7.14
C ILE A 233 1.64 -16.92 -6.76
N ARG A 234 1.51 -17.42 -5.54
CA ARG A 234 2.37 -18.50 -5.03
C ARG A 234 1.58 -19.46 -4.16
N SER A 235 2.00 -20.72 -4.24
CA SER A 235 1.53 -21.79 -3.37
C SER A 235 2.58 -22.08 -2.28
N THR A 236 2.13 -22.52 -1.11
CA THR A 236 2.99 -23.03 -0.04
C THR A 236 3.21 -24.54 -0.15
N LEU A 237 2.70 -25.17 -1.20
CA LEU A 237 2.96 -26.58 -1.45
C LEU A 237 4.46 -26.81 -1.63
N PRO A 238 5.02 -27.84 -1.00
CA PRO A 238 6.40 -28.22 -1.25
C PRO A 238 6.54 -28.72 -2.70
N TYR A 239 7.49 -28.15 -3.44
CA TYR A 239 7.83 -28.67 -4.75
C TYR A 239 8.46 -30.06 -4.63
N SER A 240 8.17 -30.91 -5.61
CA SER A 240 8.84 -32.22 -5.75
C SER A 240 10.32 -31.97 -6.08
N LEU A 241 11.16 -32.00 -5.08
CA LEU A 241 12.61 -31.92 -5.23
C LEU A 241 13.20 -33.32 -5.42
N ILE A 242 14.38 -33.40 -6.03
CA ILE A 242 15.14 -34.63 -6.12
C ILE A 242 15.81 -34.86 -4.76
N GLU A 243 15.34 -35.86 -4.03
CA GLU A 243 15.94 -36.28 -2.79
C GLU A 243 16.94 -37.47 -3.06
N TRP A 244 18.20 -37.27 -2.69
CA TRP A 244 19.18 -38.31 -2.72
C TRP A 244 19.14 -39.08 -1.40
N LYS A 245 18.55 -40.28 -1.40
CA LYS A 245 18.51 -41.14 -0.24
C LYS A 245 19.70 -42.10 -0.26
N VAL A 246 20.65 -41.90 0.64
CA VAL A 246 21.80 -42.81 0.78
C VAL A 246 21.43 -43.92 1.74
N GLU A 247 21.28 -45.12 1.24
CA GLU A 247 21.05 -46.32 2.04
C GLU A 247 22.36 -47.08 2.32
N VAL A 248 22.79 -47.05 3.56
CA VAL A 248 24.03 -47.77 3.99
C VAL A 248 23.71 -49.21 4.30
N ASN A 249 24.38 -50.15 3.60
CA ASN A 249 24.35 -51.57 3.95
C ASN A 249 25.15 -51.81 5.25
N LYS A 250 24.41 -51.85 6.38
CA LYS A 250 24.97 -51.97 7.72
C LYS A 250 25.83 -53.22 7.91
N GLN A 251 25.45 -54.36 7.28
CA GLN A 251 26.22 -55.63 7.40
C GLN A 251 27.58 -55.49 6.68
N LYS A 252 27.60 -54.92 5.51
CA LYS A 252 28.81 -54.74 4.71
C LYS A 252 29.73 -53.69 5.33
N ALA A 253 29.20 -52.63 5.88
CA ALA A 253 29.97 -51.62 6.62
C ALA A 253 30.63 -52.22 7.84
N ALA A 254 29.91 -53.06 8.63
CA ALA A 254 30.45 -53.74 9.77
C ALA A 254 31.57 -54.78 9.40
N GLN A 255 31.40 -55.50 8.28
CA GLN A 255 32.43 -56.42 7.76
C GLN A 255 33.73 -55.70 7.37
N LEU A 256 33.58 -54.46 6.87
CA LEU A 256 34.72 -53.64 6.46
C LEU A 256 35.29 -52.78 7.61
N GLY A 257 34.72 -52.87 8.82
CA GLY A 257 35.14 -52.08 9.98
C GLY A 257 34.88 -50.60 9.89
N VAL A 258 33.97 -50.17 8.99
CA VAL A 258 33.61 -48.77 8.80
C VAL A 258 32.36 -48.44 9.61
N SER A 259 32.39 -47.39 10.42
CA SER A 259 31.21 -46.98 11.18
C SER A 259 30.23 -46.21 10.32
N ILE A 260 28.92 -46.33 10.63
CA ILE A 260 27.86 -45.56 9.95
C ILE A 260 28.08 -44.05 10.12
N ARG A 261 28.67 -43.64 11.26
CA ARG A 261 29.01 -42.24 11.54
C ARG A 261 30.06 -41.71 10.56
N ASP A 262 31.09 -42.54 10.26
CA ASP A 262 32.16 -42.13 9.35
C ASP A 262 31.64 -42.00 7.92
N ILE A 263 30.71 -42.88 7.50
CA ILE A 263 30.04 -42.79 6.21
C ILE A 263 29.16 -41.50 6.16
N GLY A 264 28.39 -41.22 7.22
CA GLY A 264 27.55 -40.04 7.29
C GLY A 264 28.32 -38.71 7.37
N ALA A 265 29.61 -38.76 7.77
CA ALA A 265 30.45 -37.56 7.76
C ALA A 265 31.08 -37.26 6.39
N LEU A 266 31.05 -38.23 5.46
CA LEU A 266 31.63 -38.15 4.12
C LEU A 266 30.55 -37.80 3.05
N VAL A 267 29.28 -37.94 3.39
CA VAL A 267 28.12 -37.63 2.53
C VAL A 267 27.54 -36.28 2.90
#